data_b7d48ec7f755a1a07d4f35c78a36ce9e
#
_entry.id   b7d48ec7f755a1a07d4f35c78a36ce9e
#
_cell.length_a   1.000
_cell.length_b   1.000
_cell.length_c   1.000
_cell.angle_alpha   90.00
_cell.angle_beta   90.00
_cell.angle_gamma   90.00
#
_symmetry.space_group_name_H-M   'P 1'
#
loop_
_entity.id
_entity.type
_entity.pdbx_description
1 polymer ?
#
loop_
_entity_poly.entity_id
_entity_poly.type
_entity_poly.pdbx_seq_one_letter_code
_entity_poly.pdbx_strand_id
1 'polypeptide(L)'
;MKVHFFGKEPSWVANNEYICSMKITVVGIGPGCEADVTPAVAEALRKCDVVVGYKYYFKFVERFISNDTQCIDTGMKRERDRARQAFELAEQGKKVCVISSGDSGIYGMAPLIWEMKRERNSDIDVEVLPGISAFQKAASLLGAPIGHDFCVISLSDLMTPWELIEKRIIAAAQADFVTAIYNPKSNERYWQLYRLKELFLKERSADTPVGFVRQAGRDEEKVTVTVLKDFDPELVDMFTVVLIGNSQSYNWNGRMITPRGYYRQEQSDAVGVGQEIMIKSFRTIDGMLKRQDWSLGHKWALLHAIHTTADFEMEDILYTDPGAVETLYGKFRDGAIRTIVTDVTMAASGIRKGALERLGITVKCYLTDERTAQIAKDKEITRTQAGIRLAVEEHPDALFVFGNAPTALMELCELIRKGKAHPAGVIAAPVGFVHVRESKHMVKPFTDIPKIIIEGRKGGSNLAATLTNAILTFDDAAGLKPGRDV
;
A
#
# COMPACT_ATOMS: atom_id res chain seq x y z
N MET A 1 -4.88 -42.95 8.49
CA MET A 1 -3.43 -42.76 8.69
C MET A 1 -3.22 -42.39 10.15
N LYS A 2 -2.79 -43.37 11.00
CA LYS A 2 -2.61 -43.16 12.45
C LYS A 2 -1.21 -42.57 12.67
N VAL A 3 -1.16 -41.36 13.21
CA VAL A 3 0.11 -40.76 13.63
C VAL A 3 0.38 -41.20 15.06
N HIS A 4 1.43 -42.03 15.25
CA HIS A 4 1.95 -42.41 16.56
C HIS A 4 2.85 -41.30 17.09
N PHE A 5 2.43 -40.63 18.15
CA PHE A 5 3.34 -39.80 18.98
C PHE A 5 4.12 -40.73 19.91
N PHE A 6 5.43 -40.80 19.73
CA PHE A 6 6.35 -41.41 20.72
C PHE A 6 6.54 -40.41 21.86
N GLY A 7 5.90 -40.66 22.98
CA GLY A 7 6.25 -40.03 24.26
C GLY A 7 7.52 -40.61 24.82
N LYS A 8 8.57 -39.81 24.89
CA LYS A 8 9.62 -39.98 25.89
C LYS A 8 9.50 -38.82 26.86
N GLU A 9 9.07 -39.13 28.09
CA GLU A 9 9.21 -38.19 29.20
C GLU A 9 10.71 -37.87 29.43
N PRO A 10 11.05 -36.60 29.61
CA PRO A 10 12.42 -36.24 29.93
C PRO A 10 12.74 -36.61 31.39
N SER A 11 13.85 -37.31 31.61
CA SER A 11 14.31 -37.92 32.85
C SER A 11 14.90 -36.94 33.90
N TRP A 12 14.42 -35.69 33.96
CA TRP A 12 14.87 -34.70 34.95
C TRP A 12 13.79 -34.31 35.97
N VAL A 13 12.73 -35.10 36.10
CA VAL A 13 11.78 -34.98 37.21
C VAL A 13 12.23 -35.91 38.35
N ALA A 14 13.23 -35.49 39.08
CA ALA A 14 13.50 -36.03 40.41
C ALA A 14 14.23 -34.97 41.27
N ASN A 15 13.59 -34.62 42.37
CA ASN A 15 14.12 -33.88 43.52
C ASN A 15 14.38 -32.38 43.28
N ASN A 16 13.31 -31.58 43.40
CA ASN A 16 13.47 -30.27 44.01
C ASN A 16 12.47 -30.14 45.18
N GLU A 17 12.99 -30.21 46.35
CA GLU A 17 12.35 -29.78 47.59
C GLU A 17 11.74 -28.41 47.37
N TYR A 18 10.57 -28.17 47.95
CA TYR A 18 9.81 -26.92 47.94
C TYR A 18 10.69 -25.74 48.42
N ILE A 19 11.51 -25.22 47.54
CA ILE A 19 11.90 -23.82 47.63
C ILE A 19 10.64 -23.08 47.18
N CYS A 20 9.94 -22.48 48.14
CA CYS A 20 8.84 -21.58 47.90
C CYS A 20 9.42 -20.42 47.05
N SER A 21 9.46 -20.59 45.74
CA SER A 21 10.00 -19.56 44.85
C SER A 21 9.06 -18.36 44.93
N MET A 22 9.57 -17.25 45.44
CA MET A 22 8.87 -15.96 45.45
C MET A 22 8.44 -15.66 44.01
N LYS A 23 7.11 -15.67 43.76
CA LYS A 23 6.59 -15.55 42.39
C LYS A 23 5.42 -14.58 42.34
N ILE A 24 5.45 -13.72 41.32
CA ILE A 24 4.32 -12.90 40.92
C ILE A 24 3.82 -13.39 39.57
N THR A 25 2.57 -13.78 39.45
CA THR A 25 1.92 -14.12 38.19
C THR A 25 0.99 -12.98 37.76
N VAL A 26 1.30 -12.32 36.66
CA VAL A 26 0.47 -11.23 36.10
C VAL A 26 -0.49 -11.86 35.10
N VAL A 27 -1.79 -11.78 35.35
CA VAL A 27 -2.79 -12.52 34.58
C VAL A 27 -3.75 -11.58 33.85
N GLY A 28 -3.97 -11.84 32.56
CA GLY A 28 -5.02 -11.21 31.76
C GLY A 28 -6.32 -11.99 31.91
N ILE A 29 -7.31 -11.39 32.58
CA ILE A 29 -8.59 -12.08 32.91
C ILE A 29 -9.66 -11.99 31.81
N GLY A 30 -9.29 -11.57 30.60
CA GLY A 30 -10.25 -11.34 29.51
C GLY A 30 -11.09 -10.08 29.71
N PRO A 31 -11.99 -9.78 28.75
CA PRO A 31 -12.74 -8.51 28.71
C PRO A 31 -13.88 -8.43 29.72
N GLY A 32 -14.30 -9.56 30.32
CA GLY A 32 -15.33 -9.56 31.36
C GLY A 32 -16.31 -10.74 31.33
N CYS A 33 -16.17 -11.67 30.37
CA CYS A 33 -16.92 -12.93 30.35
C CYS A 33 -16.05 -14.06 30.91
N GLU A 34 -16.62 -14.92 31.77
CA GLU A 34 -15.90 -16.09 32.32
C GLU A 34 -15.37 -17.03 31.25
N ALA A 35 -16.13 -17.21 30.15
CA ALA A 35 -15.71 -18.03 29.02
C ALA A 35 -14.46 -17.51 28.30
N ASP A 36 -14.11 -16.24 28.49
CA ASP A 36 -12.94 -15.60 27.93
C ASP A 36 -11.70 -15.67 28.84
N VAL A 37 -11.83 -16.28 30.05
CA VAL A 37 -10.72 -16.57 30.95
C VAL A 37 -9.99 -17.83 30.47
N THR A 38 -8.71 -17.75 30.19
CA THR A 38 -7.95 -18.91 29.72
C THR A 38 -7.77 -19.96 30.82
N PRO A 39 -7.70 -21.27 30.49
CA PRO A 39 -7.46 -22.31 31.49
C PRO A 39 -6.21 -22.06 32.35
N ALA A 40 -5.13 -21.55 31.76
CA ALA A 40 -3.89 -21.23 32.47
C ALA A 40 -4.12 -20.14 33.54
N VAL A 41 -4.85 -19.09 33.19
CA VAL A 41 -5.21 -18.00 34.12
C VAL A 41 -6.11 -18.51 35.24
N ALA A 42 -7.13 -19.33 34.91
CA ALA A 42 -8.02 -19.94 35.89
C ALA A 42 -7.24 -20.83 36.88
N GLU A 43 -6.25 -21.58 36.42
CA GLU A 43 -5.42 -22.44 37.26
C GLU A 43 -4.50 -21.60 38.17
N ALA A 44 -3.87 -20.54 37.64
CA ALA A 44 -3.04 -19.62 38.43
C ALA A 44 -3.84 -18.97 39.56
N LEU A 45 -5.07 -18.52 39.27
CA LEU A 45 -5.97 -17.93 40.26
C LEU A 45 -6.39 -18.91 41.35
N ARG A 46 -6.60 -20.20 41.04
CA ARG A 46 -6.92 -21.24 42.07
C ARG A 46 -5.75 -21.54 42.99
N LYS A 47 -4.51 -21.36 42.52
CA LYS A 47 -3.29 -21.74 43.24
C LYS A 47 -2.62 -20.59 43.98
N CYS A 48 -3.10 -19.35 43.82
CA CYS A 48 -2.51 -18.19 44.45
C CYS A 48 -3.04 -17.98 45.88
N ASP A 49 -2.17 -17.44 46.74
CA ASP A 49 -2.52 -17.05 48.11
C ASP A 49 -3.19 -15.67 48.14
N VAL A 50 -2.79 -14.79 47.20
CA VAL A 50 -3.25 -13.41 47.15
C VAL A 50 -3.53 -13.00 45.71
N VAL A 51 -4.69 -12.34 45.51
CA VAL A 51 -5.03 -11.63 44.26
C VAL A 51 -5.01 -10.14 44.49
N VAL A 52 -4.17 -9.42 43.75
CA VAL A 52 -4.05 -7.97 43.79
C VAL A 52 -4.68 -7.37 42.54
N GLY A 53 -5.60 -6.41 42.67
CA GLY A 53 -6.29 -5.90 41.51
C GLY A 53 -7.12 -4.63 41.79
N TYR A 54 -7.84 -4.18 40.78
CA TYR A 54 -8.87 -3.16 40.92
C TYR A 54 -10.18 -3.83 41.34
N LYS A 55 -10.86 -3.31 42.35
CA LYS A 55 -12.06 -3.90 42.96
C LYS A 55 -13.11 -4.38 41.94
N TYR A 56 -13.36 -3.59 40.91
CA TYR A 56 -14.33 -3.92 39.87
C TYR A 56 -14.01 -5.23 39.12
N TYR A 57 -12.73 -5.59 39.05
CA TYR A 57 -12.32 -6.79 38.30
C TYR A 57 -12.47 -8.08 39.09
N PHE A 58 -12.57 -8.04 40.42
CA PHE A 58 -12.72 -9.23 41.24
C PHE A 58 -13.98 -10.02 40.88
N LYS A 59 -15.09 -9.33 40.58
CA LYS A 59 -16.37 -9.98 40.19
C LYS A 59 -16.24 -10.89 38.96
N PHE A 60 -15.24 -10.70 38.10
CA PHE A 60 -15.00 -11.53 36.92
C PHE A 60 -14.16 -12.77 37.19
N VAL A 61 -13.56 -12.87 38.38
CA VAL A 61 -12.65 -13.96 38.77
C VAL A 61 -13.10 -14.69 40.04
N GLU A 62 -14.12 -14.26 40.72
CA GLU A 62 -14.62 -14.83 41.99
C GLU A 62 -14.74 -16.36 41.98
N ARG A 63 -15.24 -16.94 40.92
CA ARG A 63 -15.39 -18.41 40.80
C ARG A 63 -14.07 -19.17 40.57
N PHE A 64 -13.01 -18.48 40.24
CA PHE A 64 -11.71 -19.07 39.97
C PHE A 64 -10.74 -18.96 41.16
N ILE A 65 -11.08 -18.18 42.19
CA ILE A 65 -10.29 -18.02 43.40
C ILE A 65 -10.82 -18.89 44.52
N SER A 66 -9.94 -19.35 45.41
CA SER A 66 -10.34 -20.10 46.62
C SER A 66 -10.95 -19.17 47.66
N ASN A 67 -11.78 -19.70 48.54
CA ASN A 67 -12.35 -18.97 49.68
C ASN A 67 -11.25 -18.45 50.65
N ASP A 68 -10.10 -19.09 50.67
CA ASP A 68 -8.94 -18.71 51.49
C ASP A 68 -8.03 -17.67 50.82
N THR A 69 -8.24 -17.36 49.55
CA THR A 69 -7.46 -16.41 48.80
C THR A 69 -7.74 -14.97 49.25
N GLN A 70 -6.70 -14.25 49.65
CA GLN A 70 -6.84 -12.86 50.04
C GLN A 70 -6.99 -11.98 48.79
N CYS A 71 -8.04 -11.15 48.73
CA CYS A 71 -8.24 -10.15 47.67
C CYS A 71 -7.84 -8.76 48.14
N ILE A 72 -6.93 -8.09 47.44
CA ILE A 72 -6.43 -6.75 47.79
C ILE A 72 -6.82 -5.76 46.71
N ASP A 73 -7.68 -4.81 47.07
CA ASP A 73 -8.07 -3.69 46.22
C ASP A 73 -7.18 -2.47 46.53
N THR A 74 -6.63 -1.87 45.47
CA THR A 74 -5.80 -0.67 45.59
C THR A 74 -6.46 0.58 45.03
N GLY A 75 -7.71 0.50 44.56
CA GLY A 75 -8.41 1.62 43.94
C GLY A 75 -7.97 1.95 42.52
N MET A 76 -8.71 2.89 41.90
CA MET A 76 -8.42 3.40 40.57
C MET A 76 -7.23 4.39 40.57
N LYS A 77 -6.42 4.45 39.50
CA LYS A 77 -5.24 5.32 39.36
C LYS A 77 -4.14 5.03 40.40
N ARG A 78 -4.11 3.82 40.97
CA ARG A 78 -3.09 3.37 41.94
C ARG A 78 -2.30 2.17 41.45
N GLU A 79 -1.97 2.13 40.17
CA GLU A 79 -1.24 1.01 39.54
C GLU A 79 0.13 0.79 40.19
N ARG A 80 0.87 1.86 40.54
CA ARG A 80 2.16 1.78 41.23
C ARG A 80 2.03 1.16 42.63
N ASP A 81 1.01 1.53 43.40
CA ASP A 81 0.76 0.98 44.73
C ASP A 81 0.40 -0.50 44.64
N ARG A 82 -0.40 -0.87 43.62
CA ARG A 82 -0.75 -2.27 43.31
C ARG A 82 0.48 -3.10 43.02
N ALA A 83 1.37 -2.61 42.17
CA ALA A 83 2.63 -3.30 41.85
C ALA A 83 3.51 -3.42 43.09
N ARG A 84 3.65 -2.34 43.90
CA ARG A 84 4.47 -2.36 45.14
C ARG A 84 3.94 -3.40 46.11
N GLN A 85 2.64 -3.46 46.40
CA GLN A 85 2.04 -4.46 47.27
C GLN A 85 2.24 -5.89 46.76
N ALA A 86 2.20 -6.11 45.45
CA ALA A 86 2.46 -7.43 44.87
C ALA A 86 3.91 -7.90 45.20
N PHE A 87 4.90 -7.02 45.09
CA PHE A 87 6.26 -7.34 45.46
C PHE A 87 6.42 -7.56 46.97
N GLU A 88 5.87 -6.72 47.84
CA GLU A 88 5.94 -6.85 49.29
C GLU A 88 5.33 -8.17 49.78
N LEU A 89 4.23 -8.63 49.16
CA LEU A 89 3.61 -9.91 49.48
C LEU A 89 4.41 -11.11 48.98
N ALA A 90 4.98 -11.00 47.79
CA ALA A 90 5.84 -12.04 47.25
C ALA A 90 7.13 -12.19 48.05
N GLU A 91 7.72 -11.10 48.56
CA GLU A 91 8.87 -11.10 49.51
C GLU A 91 8.53 -11.81 50.84
N GLN A 92 7.25 -11.82 51.23
CA GLN A 92 6.74 -12.58 52.38
C GLN A 92 6.50 -14.08 52.06
N GLY A 93 6.86 -14.54 50.89
CA GLY A 93 6.67 -15.92 50.44
C GLY A 93 5.28 -16.27 49.93
N LYS A 94 4.40 -15.28 49.68
CA LYS A 94 3.07 -15.49 49.13
C LYS A 94 3.11 -15.70 47.62
N LYS A 95 2.27 -16.59 47.08
CA LYS A 95 2.01 -16.72 45.65
C LYS A 95 1.01 -15.64 45.25
N VAL A 96 1.49 -14.63 44.52
CA VAL A 96 0.71 -13.44 44.20
C VAL A 96 0.24 -13.47 42.75
N CYS A 97 -1.08 -13.33 42.52
CA CYS A 97 -1.63 -13.02 41.21
C CYS A 97 -1.98 -11.54 41.10
N VAL A 98 -1.51 -10.88 40.04
CA VAL A 98 -1.89 -9.49 39.69
C VAL A 98 -2.85 -9.54 38.51
N ILE A 99 -4.12 -9.16 38.71
CA ILE A 99 -5.15 -9.23 37.67
C ILE A 99 -5.20 -7.95 36.82
N SER A 100 -5.40 -8.14 35.52
CA SER A 100 -5.61 -7.08 34.52
C SER A 100 -6.80 -7.42 33.65
N SER A 101 -7.73 -6.50 33.43
CA SER A 101 -8.81 -6.70 32.45
C SER A 101 -8.24 -6.81 31.03
N GLY A 102 -8.82 -7.68 30.22
CA GLY A 102 -8.30 -7.99 28.90
C GLY A 102 -7.00 -8.79 28.97
N ASP A 103 -6.01 -8.36 28.20
CA ASP A 103 -4.64 -8.88 28.23
C ASP A 103 -3.78 -8.05 29.18
N SER A 104 -2.92 -8.70 29.96
CA SER A 104 -2.08 -8.03 30.94
C SER A 104 -0.91 -7.25 30.33
N GLY A 105 -0.50 -7.54 29.10
CA GLY A 105 0.55 -6.87 28.34
C GLY A 105 0.07 -5.69 27.50
N ILE A 106 -1.23 -5.67 27.13
CA ILE A 106 -1.79 -4.62 26.29
C ILE A 106 -2.44 -3.53 27.16
N TYR A 107 -1.68 -2.46 27.44
CA TYR A 107 -2.05 -1.38 28.37
C TYR A 107 -2.45 -1.85 29.77
N GLY A 108 -1.95 -3.04 30.16
CA GLY A 108 -2.23 -3.69 31.44
C GLY A 108 -1.08 -3.57 32.44
N MET A 109 -1.09 -4.44 33.45
CA MET A 109 -0.15 -4.38 34.59
C MET A 109 1.24 -4.97 34.30
N ALA A 110 1.39 -5.84 33.28
CA ALA A 110 2.64 -6.55 33.06
C ALA A 110 3.86 -5.62 32.82
N PRO A 111 3.77 -4.56 31.99
CA PRO A 111 4.90 -3.63 31.82
C PRO A 111 5.35 -3.01 33.14
N LEU A 112 4.41 -2.56 33.98
CA LEU A 112 4.72 -1.92 35.25
C LEU A 112 5.36 -2.88 36.27
N ILE A 113 4.93 -4.15 36.29
CA ILE A 113 5.56 -5.16 37.16
C ILE A 113 7.01 -5.40 36.72
N TRP A 114 7.28 -5.50 35.41
CA TRP A 114 8.65 -5.66 34.90
C TRP A 114 9.51 -4.42 35.14
N GLU A 115 8.98 -3.21 34.98
CA GLU A 115 9.67 -1.97 35.33
C GLU A 115 10.03 -1.93 36.80
N MET A 116 9.09 -2.24 37.69
CA MET A 116 9.32 -2.25 39.14
C MET A 116 10.30 -3.34 39.57
N LYS A 117 10.27 -4.53 38.95
CA LYS A 117 11.27 -5.57 39.16
C LYS A 117 12.68 -5.05 38.89
N ARG A 118 12.86 -4.37 37.77
CA ARG A 118 14.13 -3.76 37.35
C ARG A 118 14.56 -2.67 38.32
N GLU A 119 13.67 -1.74 38.69
CA GLU A 119 13.97 -0.63 39.60
C GLU A 119 14.39 -1.13 41.00
N ARG A 120 13.75 -2.20 41.50
CA ARG A 120 14.05 -2.81 42.80
C ARG A 120 15.25 -3.77 42.76
N ASN A 121 15.77 -4.10 41.59
CA ASN A 121 16.74 -5.20 41.39
C ASN A 121 16.29 -6.50 42.10
N SER A 122 15.00 -6.86 41.93
CA SER A 122 14.35 -7.94 42.67
C SER A 122 14.59 -9.31 42.02
N ASP A 123 14.89 -10.33 42.85
CA ASP A 123 15.03 -11.71 42.37
C ASP A 123 13.69 -12.47 42.23
N ILE A 124 12.56 -11.84 42.60
CA ILE A 124 11.24 -12.43 42.48
C ILE A 124 10.99 -12.88 41.05
N ASP A 125 10.56 -14.12 40.85
CA ASP A 125 10.15 -14.62 39.55
C ASP A 125 8.86 -13.94 39.09
N VAL A 126 8.82 -13.51 37.82
CA VAL A 126 7.64 -12.87 37.23
C VAL A 126 7.20 -13.66 36.02
N GLU A 127 6.00 -14.20 36.09
CA GLU A 127 5.32 -14.86 34.98
C GLU A 127 4.19 -13.99 34.46
N VAL A 128 4.00 -13.95 33.15
CA VAL A 128 2.89 -13.22 32.50
C VAL A 128 2.02 -14.24 31.75
N LEU A 129 0.75 -14.34 32.14
CA LEU A 129 -0.24 -15.15 31.44
C LEU A 129 -1.14 -14.24 30.62
N PRO A 130 -1.22 -14.45 29.30
CA PRO A 130 -2.03 -13.61 28.42
C PRO A 130 -3.52 -13.84 28.65
N GLY A 131 -4.30 -12.81 28.31
CA GLY A 131 -5.77 -12.86 28.27
C GLY A 131 -6.31 -12.40 26.92
N ILE A 132 -7.59 -12.63 26.66
CA ILE A 132 -8.26 -12.10 25.47
C ILE A 132 -8.41 -10.59 25.64
N SER A 133 -7.78 -9.83 24.75
CA SER A 133 -7.84 -8.37 24.77
C SER A 133 -9.25 -7.85 24.41
N ALA A 134 -9.61 -6.70 24.95
CA ALA A 134 -10.90 -6.08 24.66
C ALA A 134 -11.10 -5.78 23.15
N PHE A 135 -10.02 -5.40 22.42
CA PHE A 135 -10.12 -5.17 20.97
C PHE A 135 -10.36 -6.47 20.18
N GLN A 136 -9.79 -7.61 20.60
CA GLN A 136 -10.04 -8.91 19.97
C GLN A 136 -11.50 -9.33 20.17
N LYS A 137 -12.02 -9.16 21.39
CA LYS A 137 -13.44 -9.42 21.66
C LYS A 137 -14.33 -8.48 20.86
N ALA A 138 -14.04 -7.19 20.82
CA ALA A 138 -14.77 -6.22 20.02
C ALA A 138 -14.73 -6.59 18.53
N ALA A 139 -13.58 -6.98 18.00
CA ALA A 139 -13.43 -7.41 16.61
C ALA A 139 -14.31 -8.64 16.29
N SER A 140 -14.35 -9.64 17.17
CA SER A 140 -15.19 -10.84 16.97
C SER A 140 -16.69 -10.51 16.96
N LEU A 141 -17.11 -9.53 17.76
CA LEU A 141 -18.50 -9.07 17.82
C LEU A 141 -18.88 -8.23 16.59
N LEU A 142 -17.93 -7.44 16.08
CA LEU A 142 -18.10 -6.64 14.87
C LEU A 142 -18.09 -7.48 13.58
N GLY A 143 -17.49 -8.66 13.59
CA GLY A 143 -17.30 -9.52 12.41
C GLY A 143 -15.87 -9.99 12.25
N ALA A 144 -15.16 -9.49 11.23
CA ALA A 144 -13.75 -9.80 10.98
C ALA A 144 -12.94 -8.54 10.56
N PRO A 145 -12.93 -7.45 11.33
CA PRO A 145 -12.30 -6.20 10.94
C PRO A 145 -10.76 -6.28 10.95
N ILE A 146 -10.16 -7.14 11.77
CA ILE A 146 -8.70 -7.29 11.94
C ILE A 146 -8.12 -8.47 11.13
N GLY A 147 -8.75 -8.81 10.02
CA GLY A 147 -8.31 -9.90 9.14
C GLY A 147 -7.04 -9.57 8.34
N HIS A 148 -6.61 -8.33 8.32
CA HIS A 148 -5.39 -7.82 7.67
C HIS A 148 -4.52 -7.09 8.69
N ASP A 149 -3.47 -6.36 8.24
CA ASP A 149 -2.59 -5.61 9.12
C ASP A 149 -3.35 -4.58 9.95
N PHE A 150 -3.06 -4.54 11.23
CA PHE A 150 -3.73 -3.65 12.17
C PHE A 150 -2.76 -3.06 13.19
N CYS A 151 -3.16 -1.97 13.81
CA CYS A 151 -2.45 -1.39 14.95
C CYS A 151 -3.40 -1.06 16.10
N VAL A 152 -2.82 -0.88 17.28
CA VAL A 152 -3.55 -0.54 18.51
C VAL A 152 -2.99 0.77 19.07
N ILE A 153 -3.86 1.76 19.29
CA ILE A 153 -3.47 3.07 19.81
C ILE A 153 -4.32 3.41 21.03
N SER A 154 -3.67 3.86 22.10
CA SER A 154 -4.36 4.45 23.27
C SER A 154 -4.40 5.97 23.14
N LEU A 155 -5.57 6.58 23.35
CA LEU A 155 -5.71 8.02 23.41
C LEU A 155 -5.41 8.59 24.82
N SER A 156 -4.93 7.75 25.75
CA SER A 156 -4.55 8.23 27.08
C SER A 156 -3.26 9.05 27.03
N ASP A 157 -3.35 10.31 27.37
CA ASP A 157 -2.26 11.28 27.42
C ASP A 157 -1.64 11.44 28.82
N LEU A 158 -1.99 10.55 29.76
CA LEU A 158 -1.44 10.55 31.13
C LEU A 158 0.05 10.22 31.17
N MET A 159 0.51 9.29 30.32
CA MET A 159 1.89 8.78 30.29
C MET A 159 2.60 9.08 28.96
N THR A 160 1.86 9.52 27.95
CA THR A 160 2.35 9.77 26.58
C THR A 160 1.88 11.15 26.14
N PRO A 161 2.80 12.07 25.74
CA PRO A 161 2.41 13.39 25.24
C PRO A 161 1.47 13.27 24.03
N TRP A 162 0.49 14.19 23.96
CA TRP A 162 -0.51 14.17 22.87
C TRP A 162 0.12 14.25 21.49
N GLU A 163 1.15 15.05 21.31
CA GLU A 163 1.85 15.23 20.04
C GLU A 163 2.38 13.88 19.48
N LEU A 164 2.82 13.01 20.37
CA LEU A 164 3.28 11.66 19.98
C LEU A 164 2.10 10.75 19.63
N ILE A 165 0.98 10.87 20.35
CA ILE A 165 -0.25 10.14 20.04
C ILE A 165 -0.79 10.58 18.68
N GLU A 166 -0.87 11.90 18.43
CA GLU A 166 -1.32 12.44 17.15
C GLU A 166 -0.44 11.98 15.98
N LYS A 167 0.89 11.98 16.14
CA LYS A 167 1.84 11.45 15.14
C LYS A 167 1.56 9.99 14.82
N ARG A 168 1.25 9.15 15.83
CA ARG A 168 0.91 7.73 15.63
C ARG A 168 -0.42 7.57 14.91
N ILE A 169 -1.42 8.40 15.20
CA ILE A 169 -2.71 8.41 14.52
C ILE A 169 -2.54 8.74 13.04
N ILE A 170 -1.77 9.79 12.71
CA ILE A 170 -1.48 10.18 11.32
C ILE A 170 -0.77 9.04 10.58
N ALA A 171 0.27 8.46 11.19
CA ALA A 171 1.02 7.36 10.58
C ALA A 171 0.13 6.12 10.32
N ALA A 172 -0.75 5.77 11.27
CA ALA A 172 -1.68 4.65 11.11
C ALA A 172 -2.71 4.92 10.00
N ALA A 173 -3.20 6.16 9.89
CA ALA A 173 -4.12 6.55 8.83
C ALA A 173 -3.46 6.50 7.45
N GLN A 174 -2.25 7.03 7.30
CA GLN A 174 -1.48 7.06 6.05
C GLN A 174 -1.02 5.67 5.60
N ALA A 175 -0.60 4.83 6.55
CA ALA A 175 -0.16 3.46 6.27
C ALA A 175 -1.30 2.47 6.04
N ASP A 176 -2.54 2.93 6.05
CA ASP A 176 -3.74 2.11 5.80
C ASP A 176 -3.96 0.94 6.76
N PHE A 177 -3.53 1.03 8.03
CA PHE A 177 -3.79 0.03 9.06
C PHE A 177 -5.25 0.08 9.54
N VAL A 178 -5.88 -1.09 9.73
CA VAL A 178 -7.04 -1.16 10.60
C VAL A 178 -6.61 -0.74 12.01
N THR A 179 -7.30 0.21 12.62
CA THR A 179 -6.82 0.82 13.86
C THR A 179 -7.80 0.60 15.01
N ALA A 180 -7.34 -0.10 16.06
CA ALA A 180 -8.08 -0.27 17.30
C ALA A 180 -7.70 0.84 18.29
N ILE A 181 -8.71 1.53 18.85
CA ILE A 181 -8.53 2.65 19.75
C ILE A 181 -8.94 2.25 21.16
N TYR A 182 -7.98 2.37 22.08
CA TYR A 182 -8.17 2.23 23.52
C TYR A 182 -8.27 3.56 24.22
N ASN A 183 -8.93 3.56 25.39
CA ASN A 183 -9.14 4.75 26.20
C ASN A 183 -9.68 5.94 25.38
N PRO A 184 -10.72 5.73 24.57
CA PRO A 184 -11.16 6.71 23.58
C PRO A 184 -11.67 8.02 24.21
N LYS A 185 -12.29 7.95 25.40
CA LYS A 185 -12.90 9.08 26.08
C LYS A 185 -12.85 8.91 27.61
N SER A 186 -12.77 10.00 28.34
CA SER A 186 -12.98 10.07 29.79
C SER A 186 -13.59 11.43 30.15
N ASN A 187 -13.93 11.66 31.43
CA ASN A 187 -14.50 12.95 31.86
C ASN A 187 -13.55 14.14 31.60
N GLU A 188 -12.23 13.91 31.66
CA GLU A 188 -11.22 14.96 31.45
C GLU A 188 -10.69 14.98 30.02
N ARG A 189 -10.93 13.90 29.25
CA ARG A 189 -10.39 13.66 27.92
C ARG A 189 -11.54 13.37 26.96
N TYR A 190 -12.04 14.39 26.28
CA TYR A 190 -13.22 14.31 25.41
C TYR A 190 -12.93 14.71 23.95
N TRP A 191 -11.99 15.63 23.71
CA TRP A 191 -11.72 16.19 22.40
C TRP A 191 -10.80 15.33 21.51
N GLN A 192 -10.00 14.45 22.12
CA GLN A 192 -9.01 13.62 21.41
C GLN A 192 -9.65 12.71 20.37
N LEU A 193 -10.83 12.19 20.64
CA LEU A 193 -11.56 11.32 19.71
C LEU A 193 -12.12 12.10 18.52
N TYR A 194 -12.51 13.35 18.69
CA TYR A 194 -12.90 14.26 17.61
C TYR A 194 -11.70 14.55 16.71
N ARG A 195 -10.56 14.87 17.32
CA ARG A 195 -9.33 15.14 16.58
C ARG A 195 -8.86 13.90 15.79
N LEU A 196 -8.98 12.73 16.37
CA LEU A 196 -8.70 11.45 15.67
C LEU A 196 -9.60 11.32 14.44
N LYS A 197 -10.92 11.54 14.56
CA LYS A 197 -11.87 11.50 13.43
C LYS A 197 -11.44 12.46 12.32
N GLU A 198 -11.09 13.70 12.64
CA GLU A 198 -10.60 14.69 11.69
C GLU A 198 -9.35 14.22 10.94
N LEU A 199 -8.38 13.64 11.65
CA LEU A 199 -7.13 13.15 11.07
C LEU A 199 -7.37 11.98 10.12
N PHE A 200 -8.23 11.03 10.52
CA PHE A 200 -8.59 9.92 9.65
C PHE A 200 -9.36 10.37 8.41
N LEU A 201 -10.25 11.35 8.51
CA LEU A 201 -11.00 11.89 7.35
C LEU A 201 -10.11 12.59 6.32
N LYS A 202 -8.91 13.02 6.68
CA LYS A 202 -7.93 13.58 5.72
C LYS A 202 -7.26 12.51 4.86
N GLU A 203 -7.12 11.30 5.38
CA GLU A 203 -6.35 10.22 4.77
C GLU A 203 -7.23 9.05 4.27
N ARG A 204 -8.48 8.98 4.72
CA ARG A 204 -9.41 7.88 4.47
C ARG A 204 -10.71 8.36 3.83
N SER A 205 -11.35 7.47 3.08
CA SER A 205 -12.70 7.71 2.58
C SER A 205 -13.66 8.03 3.74
N ALA A 206 -14.57 8.98 3.53
CA ALA A 206 -15.65 9.30 4.46
C ALA A 206 -16.56 8.09 4.76
N ASP A 207 -16.63 7.14 3.82
CA ASP A 207 -17.43 5.91 3.92
C ASP A 207 -16.64 4.72 4.54
N THR A 208 -15.39 4.95 5.01
CA THR A 208 -14.62 3.92 5.74
C THR A 208 -15.42 3.41 6.94
N PRO A 209 -15.62 2.07 7.09
CA PRO A 209 -16.35 1.52 8.21
C PRO A 209 -15.68 1.81 9.55
N VAL A 210 -16.50 2.15 10.53
CA VAL A 210 -16.10 2.31 11.93
C VAL A 210 -17.03 1.44 12.78
N GLY A 211 -16.43 0.53 13.53
CA GLY A 211 -17.14 -0.29 14.51
C GLY A 211 -16.75 0.11 15.92
N PHE A 212 -17.71 0.17 16.85
CA PHE A 212 -17.38 0.35 18.26
C PHE A 212 -18.24 -0.51 19.13
N VAL A 213 -17.62 -1.04 20.18
CA VAL A 213 -18.26 -1.96 21.11
C VAL A 213 -18.09 -1.44 22.54
N ARG A 214 -19.20 -1.12 23.16
CA ARG A 214 -19.24 -0.74 24.56
C ARG A 214 -19.37 -2.00 25.40
N GLN A 215 -18.58 -2.09 26.47
CA GLN A 215 -18.58 -3.20 27.42
C GLN A 215 -18.48 -4.60 26.76
N ALA A 216 -17.57 -4.76 25.79
CA ALA A 216 -17.36 -6.00 25.08
C ALA A 216 -17.19 -7.21 26.05
N GLY A 217 -18.01 -8.25 25.88
CA GLY A 217 -18.01 -9.44 26.74
C GLY A 217 -18.67 -9.25 28.11
N ARG A 218 -19.46 -8.20 28.36
CA ARG A 218 -20.16 -7.92 29.61
C ARG A 218 -21.66 -7.79 29.39
N ASP A 219 -22.45 -7.78 30.49
CA ASP A 219 -23.91 -7.80 30.46
C ASP A 219 -24.54 -6.64 29.67
N GLU A 220 -23.89 -5.46 29.65
CA GLU A 220 -24.36 -4.27 28.92
C GLU A 220 -23.68 -4.11 27.57
N GLU A 221 -23.27 -5.19 26.92
CA GLU A 221 -22.61 -5.16 25.63
C GLU A 221 -23.48 -4.48 24.57
N LYS A 222 -22.92 -3.50 23.88
CA LYS A 222 -23.57 -2.84 22.75
C LYS A 222 -22.61 -2.72 21.57
N VAL A 223 -23.01 -3.30 20.43
CA VAL A 223 -22.26 -3.28 19.19
C VAL A 223 -22.85 -2.25 18.23
N THR A 224 -22.03 -1.42 17.63
CA THR A 224 -22.47 -0.44 16.63
C THR A 224 -21.47 -0.43 15.47
N VAL A 225 -22.02 -0.44 14.24
CA VAL A 225 -21.25 -0.29 13.01
C VAL A 225 -21.79 0.92 12.26
N THR A 226 -20.91 1.82 11.86
CA THR A 226 -21.19 3.05 11.11
C THR A 226 -20.10 3.31 10.09
N VAL A 227 -20.06 4.50 9.51
CA VAL A 227 -18.97 4.98 8.64
C VAL A 227 -18.29 6.20 9.27
N LEU A 228 -17.07 6.50 8.84
CA LEU A 228 -16.22 7.51 9.46
C LEU A 228 -16.87 8.91 9.50
N LYS A 229 -17.57 9.32 8.42
CA LYS A 229 -18.29 10.60 8.38
C LYS A 229 -19.41 10.69 9.43
N ASP A 230 -20.13 9.59 9.65
CA ASP A 230 -21.31 9.53 10.55
C ASP A 230 -20.94 9.06 11.96
N PHE A 231 -19.68 8.71 12.20
CA PHE A 231 -19.21 8.32 13.53
C PHE A 231 -19.34 9.50 14.51
N ASP A 232 -20.16 9.33 15.52
CA ASP A 232 -20.37 10.31 16.58
C ASP A 232 -19.55 9.95 17.84
N PRO A 233 -18.51 10.74 18.18
CA PRO A 233 -17.71 10.55 19.39
C PRO A 233 -18.52 10.63 20.69
N GLU A 234 -19.72 11.24 20.70
CA GLU A 234 -20.56 11.31 21.90
C GLU A 234 -21.17 9.97 22.30
N LEU A 235 -21.28 9.03 21.36
CA LEU A 235 -21.76 7.67 21.63
C LEU A 235 -20.71 6.76 22.31
N VAL A 236 -19.50 7.28 22.51
CA VAL A 236 -18.34 6.54 23.02
C VAL A 236 -18.01 7.00 24.44
N ASP A 237 -17.74 6.05 25.33
CA ASP A 237 -17.32 6.26 26.71
C ASP A 237 -16.01 5.53 27.02
N MET A 238 -15.57 5.55 28.28
CA MET A 238 -14.33 4.91 28.73
C MET A 238 -14.37 3.37 28.67
N PHE A 239 -15.55 2.77 28.52
CA PHE A 239 -15.75 1.32 28.44
C PHE A 239 -15.89 0.83 26.99
N THR A 240 -15.61 1.69 26.02
CA THR A 240 -15.79 1.45 24.61
C THR A 240 -14.43 1.20 23.93
N VAL A 241 -14.40 0.22 23.03
CA VAL A 241 -13.32 0.02 22.07
C VAL A 241 -13.82 0.42 20.69
N VAL A 242 -13.05 1.24 19.98
CA VAL A 242 -13.37 1.68 18.62
C VAL A 242 -12.41 1.03 17.63
N LEU A 243 -12.92 0.48 16.52
CA LEU A 243 -12.14 -0.03 15.40
C LEU A 243 -12.45 0.79 14.15
N ILE A 244 -11.43 1.34 13.52
CA ILE A 244 -11.52 2.07 12.26
C ILE A 244 -10.96 1.19 11.16
N GLY A 245 -11.73 0.96 10.11
CA GLY A 245 -11.34 0.15 8.96
C GLY A 245 -10.24 0.78 8.11
N ASN A 246 -9.76 0.04 7.14
CA ASN A 246 -8.85 0.50 6.11
C ASN A 246 -9.57 0.67 4.76
N SER A 247 -8.82 0.99 3.69
CA SER A 247 -9.36 1.20 2.34
C SER A 247 -10.10 -0.02 1.78
N GLN A 248 -9.84 -1.23 2.30
CA GLN A 248 -10.46 -2.48 1.86
C GLN A 248 -11.61 -2.93 2.76
N SER A 249 -11.81 -2.28 3.90
CA SER A 249 -12.86 -2.63 4.85
C SER A 249 -14.24 -2.26 4.30
N TYR A 250 -15.23 -3.10 4.56
CA TYR A 250 -16.62 -2.84 4.19
C TYR A 250 -17.60 -3.33 5.26
N ASN A 251 -18.79 -2.76 5.22
CA ASN A 251 -19.94 -3.24 6.03
C ASN A 251 -20.78 -4.20 5.17
N TRP A 252 -21.03 -5.39 5.70
CA TRP A 252 -21.94 -6.36 5.10
C TRP A 252 -22.91 -6.88 6.16
N ASN A 253 -24.20 -6.62 5.97
CA ASN A 253 -25.26 -7.02 6.90
C ASN A 253 -24.98 -6.63 8.36
N GLY A 254 -24.50 -5.41 8.60
CA GLY A 254 -24.18 -4.91 9.93
C GLY A 254 -22.90 -5.50 10.53
N ARG A 255 -22.08 -6.16 9.72
CA ARG A 255 -20.75 -6.69 10.11
C ARG A 255 -19.65 -5.94 9.41
N MET A 256 -18.61 -5.60 10.15
CA MET A 256 -17.40 -4.98 9.64
C MET A 256 -16.38 -6.04 9.22
N ILE A 257 -15.97 -6.04 7.97
CA ILE A 257 -15.07 -7.04 7.41
C ILE A 257 -13.89 -6.34 6.72
N THR A 258 -12.68 -6.82 6.98
CA THR A 258 -11.47 -6.46 6.23
C THR A 258 -10.96 -7.73 5.54
N PRO A 259 -11.09 -7.85 4.20
CA PRO A 259 -10.76 -9.06 3.47
C PRO A 259 -9.24 -9.25 3.37
N ARG A 260 -8.79 -10.50 3.36
CA ARG A 260 -7.39 -10.86 3.06
C ARG A 260 -7.10 -11.00 1.57
N GLY A 261 -8.11 -10.78 0.70
CA GLY A 261 -7.96 -10.86 -0.75
C GLY A 261 -8.16 -12.26 -1.35
N TYR A 262 -8.69 -13.25 -0.59
CA TYR A 262 -9.00 -14.58 -1.13
C TYR A 262 -10.07 -14.56 -2.22
N TYR A 263 -11.04 -13.67 -2.08
CA TYR A 263 -12.10 -13.41 -3.05
C TYR A 263 -11.92 -12.00 -3.62
N ARG A 264 -10.80 -11.74 -4.32
CA ARG A 264 -10.82 -10.65 -5.30
C ARG A 264 -11.91 -11.05 -6.27
N GLN A 265 -12.95 -10.23 -6.39
CA GLN A 265 -13.88 -10.37 -7.51
C GLN A 265 -13.00 -10.44 -8.75
N GLU A 266 -13.01 -11.59 -9.41
CA GLU A 266 -12.73 -11.68 -10.82
C GLU A 266 -13.78 -10.76 -11.44
N GLN A 267 -13.44 -9.47 -11.60
CA GLN A 267 -14.12 -8.64 -12.57
C GLN A 267 -13.88 -9.37 -13.88
N SER A 268 -14.92 -10.01 -14.36
CA SER A 268 -14.99 -10.80 -15.59
C SER A 268 -14.98 -9.88 -16.80
N ASP A 269 -13.89 -9.17 -16.98
CA ASP A 269 -13.30 -8.93 -18.30
C ASP A 269 -11.97 -9.65 -18.21
N ALA A 270 -11.76 -10.65 -19.07
CA ALA A 270 -10.54 -11.46 -19.09
C ALA A 270 -9.35 -10.58 -19.48
N VAL A 271 -8.92 -9.75 -18.54
CA VAL A 271 -7.71 -8.95 -18.63
C VAL A 271 -6.57 -9.93 -18.40
N GLY A 272 -5.76 -10.15 -19.41
CA GLY A 272 -4.61 -11.04 -19.30
C GLY A 272 -3.69 -10.59 -18.15
N VAL A 273 -3.04 -11.54 -17.47
CA VAL A 273 -2.11 -11.26 -16.35
C VAL A 273 -1.08 -10.17 -16.70
N GLY A 274 -0.62 -10.12 -17.95
CA GLY A 274 0.28 -9.09 -18.45
C GLY A 274 -0.34 -7.67 -18.42
N GLN A 275 -1.60 -7.57 -18.77
CA GLN A 275 -2.32 -6.28 -18.74
C GLN A 275 -2.55 -5.78 -17.31
N GLU A 276 -2.86 -6.66 -16.35
CA GLU A 276 -2.98 -6.29 -14.94
C GLU A 276 -1.67 -5.74 -14.37
N ILE A 277 -0.55 -6.39 -14.71
CA ILE A 277 0.78 -5.92 -14.33
C ILE A 277 1.05 -4.52 -14.91
N MET A 278 0.72 -4.29 -16.17
CA MET A 278 0.88 -2.98 -16.80
C MET A 278 0.00 -1.91 -16.16
N ILE A 279 -1.27 -2.20 -15.86
CA ILE A 279 -2.19 -1.29 -15.17
C ILE A 279 -1.61 -0.91 -13.80
N LYS A 280 -1.16 -1.91 -13.03
CA LYS A 280 -0.53 -1.66 -11.71
C LYS A 280 0.73 -0.81 -11.83
N SER A 281 1.57 -1.11 -12.83
CA SER A 281 2.78 -0.32 -13.10
C SER A 281 2.45 1.13 -13.42
N PHE A 282 1.51 1.38 -14.33
CA PHE A 282 1.10 2.73 -14.72
C PHE A 282 0.53 3.52 -13.55
N ARG A 283 -0.32 2.91 -12.71
CA ARG A 283 -0.85 3.56 -11.49
C ARG A 283 0.26 3.89 -10.49
N THR A 284 1.25 3.00 -10.36
CA THR A 284 2.40 3.24 -9.49
C THR A 284 3.23 4.42 -9.99
N ILE A 285 3.54 4.44 -11.30
CA ILE A 285 4.30 5.53 -11.93
C ILE A 285 3.53 6.85 -11.80
N ASP A 286 2.22 6.86 -12.09
CA ASP A 286 1.37 8.05 -11.99
C ASP A 286 1.39 8.66 -10.59
N GLY A 287 1.33 7.84 -9.54
CA GLY A 287 1.44 8.28 -8.15
C GLY A 287 2.82 8.80 -7.74
N MET A 288 3.87 8.54 -8.54
CA MET A 288 5.25 8.96 -8.28
C MET A 288 5.69 10.18 -9.11
N LEU A 289 4.88 10.63 -10.08
CA LEU A 289 5.21 11.82 -10.89
C LEU A 289 5.30 13.07 -10.02
N LYS A 290 6.31 13.90 -10.28
CA LYS A 290 6.52 15.20 -9.60
C LYS A 290 5.40 16.21 -9.95
N ARG A 291 4.85 16.12 -11.16
CA ARG A 291 3.81 16.99 -11.69
C ARG A 291 2.57 16.18 -12.08
N GLN A 292 1.39 16.73 -11.78
CA GLN A 292 0.11 16.10 -12.11
C GLN A 292 -0.71 16.89 -13.16
N ASP A 293 -0.22 18.07 -13.58
CA ASP A 293 -0.89 19.02 -14.48
C ASP A 293 -0.60 18.77 -15.98
N TRP A 294 -0.11 17.60 -16.33
CA TRP A 294 0.12 17.20 -17.72
C TRP A 294 -1.18 17.01 -18.50
N SER A 295 -1.20 17.37 -19.79
CA SER A 295 -2.30 16.98 -20.69
C SER A 295 -2.41 15.46 -20.77
N LEU A 296 -3.60 14.94 -21.06
CA LEU A 296 -3.84 13.49 -21.08
C LEU A 296 -2.90 12.78 -22.06
N GLY A 297 -2.69 13.31 -23.26
CA GLY A 297 -1.80 12.72 -24.25
C GLY A 297 -0.34 12.74 -23.85
N HIS A 298 0.13 13.87 -23.29
CA HIS A 298 1.51 13.96 -22.77
C HIS A 298 1.73 12.97 -21.62
N LYS A 299 0.80 12.95 -20.64
CA LYS A 299 0.86 12.03 -19.51
C LYS A 299 0.87 10.57 -19.95
N TRP A 300 0.04 10.21 -20.92
CA TRP A 300 -0.01 8.86 -21.46
C TRP A 300 1.32 8.45 -22.11
N ALA A 301 1.90 9.29 -22.95
CA ALA A 301 3.23 9.06 -23.53
C ALA A 301 4.32 8.96 -22.47
N LEU A 302 4.26 9.80 -21.43
CA LEU A 302 5.21 9.82 -20.31
C LEU A 302 5.15 8.53 -19.49
N LEU A 303 3.95 8.06 -19.15
CA LEU A 303 3.75 6.80 -18.41
C LEU A 303 4.33 5.61 -19.19
N HIS A 304 4.10 5.58 -20.50
CA HIS A 304 4.69 4.58 -21.39
C HIS A 304 6.23 4.67 -21.42
N ALA A 305 6.79 5.88 -21.52
CA ALA A 305 8.24 6.11 -21.54
C ALA A 305 8.90 5.66 -20.23
N ILE A 306 8.34 6.06 -19.06
CA ILE A 306 8.87 5.66 -17.75
C ILE A 306 8.70 4.15 -17.53
N HIS A 307 7.56 3.56 -17.91
CA HIS A 307 7.37 2.11 -17.80
C HIS A 307 8.43 1.32 -18.56
N THR A 308 8.82 1.79 -19.76
CA THR A 308 9.82 1.12 -20.61
C THR A 308 11.25 1.29 -20.10
N THR A 309 11.56 2.43 -19.51
CA THR A 309 12.94 2.80 -19.13
C THR A 309 13.21 2.64 -17.63
N ALA A 310 12.16 2.57 -16.79
CA ALA A 310 12.22 2.71 -15.33
C ALA A 310 12.96 3.99 -14.88
N ASP A 311 12.92 5.06 -15.68
CA ASP A 311 13.68 6.28 -15.50
C ASP A 311 12.76 7.50 -15.44
N PHE A 312 12.66 8.11 -14.26
CA PHE A 312 11.83 9.30 -14.01
C PHE A 312 12.43 10.60 -14.61
N GLU A 313 13.68 10.59 -15.10
CA GLU A 313 14.20 11.72 -15.87
C GLU A 313 13.42 11.95 -17.18
N MET A 314 12.63 10.95 -17.62
CA MET A 314 11.70 11.10 -18.74
C MET A 314 10.71 12.25 -18.53
N GLU A 315 10.33 12.56 -17.28
CA GLU A 315 9.46 13.68 -16.93
C GLU A 315 10.05 15.05 -17.33
N ASP A 316 11.38 15.16 -17.30
CA ASP A 316 12.11 16.38 -17.62
C ASP A 316 12.51 16.48 -19.10
N ILE A 317 12.61 15.33 -19.81
CA ILE A 317 13.19 15.27 -21.18
C ILE A 317 12.19 14.82 -22.26
N LEU A 318 10.99 14.36 -21.90
CA LEU A 318 9.93 14.10 -22.88
C LEU A 318 9.27 15.41 -23.27
N TYR A 319 9.38 15.78 -24.54
CA TYR A 319 8.68 16.90 -25.16
C TYR A 319 7.57 16.39 -26.09
N THR A 320 6.38 16.95 -26.00
CA THR A 320 5.31 16.76 -26.97
C THR A 320 4.74 18.12 -27.35
N ASP A 321 4.44 18.33 -28.63
CA ASP A 321 3.63 19.48 -29.00
C ASP A 321 2.25 19.36 -28.33
N PRO A 322 1.60 20.47 -27.96
CA PRO A 322 0.27 20.44 -27.37
C PRO A 322 -0.72 19.67 -28.27
N GLY A 323 -1.34 18.63 -27.73
CA GLY A 323 -2.32 17.81 -28.47
C GLY A 323 -1.72 16.88 -29.54
N ALA A 324 -0.39 16.67 -29.59
CA ALA A 324 0.25 15.85 -30.62
C ALA A 324 -0.21 14.38 -30.59
N VAL A 325 -0.32 13.81 -29.41
CA VAL A 325 -0.75 12.40 -29.23
C VAL A 325 -2.19 12.23 -29.70
N GLU A 326 -3.06 13.11 -29.27
CA GLU A 326 -4.48 13.16 -29.63
C GLU A 326 -4.67 13.32 -31.15
N THR A 327 -3.94 14.27 -31.74
CA THR A 327 -4.01 14.57 -33.18
C THR A 327 -3.52 13.36 -34.00
N LEU A 328 -2.43 12.76 -33.64
CA LEU A 328 -1.88 11.59 -34.34
C LEU A 328 -2.80 10.37 -34.21
N TYR A 329 -3.32 10.12 -33.01
CA TYR A 329 -4.30 9.06 -32.80
C TYR A 329 -5.56 9.27 -33.66
N GLY A 330 -6.10 10.49 -33.68
CA GLY A 330 -7.24 10.84 -34.53
C GLY A 330 -6.98 10.56 -36.01
N LYS A 331 -5.81 10.98 -36.53
CA LYS A 331 -5.43 10.72 -37.93
C LYS A 331 -5.30 9.21 -38.23
N PHE A 332 -4.82 8.39 -37.30
CA PHE A 332 -4.79 6.94 -37.46
C PHE A 332 -6.20 6.33 -37.47
N ARG A 333 -7.04 6.71 -36.50
CA ARG A 333 -8.42 6.23 -36.37
C ARG A 333 -9.25 6.57 -37.61
N ASP A 334 -9.12 7.79 -38.12
CA ASP A 334 -9.87 8.29 -39.26
C ASP A 334 -9.26 7.85 -40.60
N GLY A 335 -8.16 7.14 -40.58
CA GLY A 335 -7.49 6.59 -41.75
C GLY A 335 -6.68 7.57 -42.60
N ALA A 336 -6.46 8.77 -42.07
CA ALA A 336 -5.58 9.76 -42.70
C ALA A 336 -4.10 9.38 -42.67
N ILE A 337 -3.69 8.53 -41.72
CA ILE A 337 -2.35 7.90 -41.68
C ILE A 337 -2.55 6.39 -41.82
N ARG A 338 -1.86 5.78 -42.79
CA ARG A 338 -1.86 4.33 -43.02
C ARG A 338 -0.48 3.71 -42.93
N THR A 339 0.57 4.52 -42.85
CA THR A 339 1.95 4.05 -42.87
C THR A 339 2.74 4.67 -41.75
N ILE A 340 3.48 3.84 -41.02
CA ILE A 340 4.53 4.22 -40.10
C ILE A 340 5.88 3.83 -40.71
N VAL A 341 6.80 4.77 -40.78
CA VAL A 341 8.17 4.55 -41.25
C VAL A 341 9.13 4.59 -40.08
N THR A 342 9.94 3.55 -39.92
CA THR A 342 10.99 3.49 -38.88
C THR A 342 12.39 3.58 -39.49
N ASP A 343 13.32 4.16 -38.75
CA ASP A 343 14.72 4.27 -39.16
C ASP A 343 15.47 2.93 -39.12
N VAL A 344 15.07 2.03 -38.22
CA VAL A 344 15.68 0.70 -38.01
C VAL A 344 14.61 -0.36 -37.74
N THR A 345 14.94 -1.62 -38.10
CA THR A 345 14.04 -2.78 -37.91
C THR A 345 13.69 -3.04 -36.43
N MET A 346 14.60 -2.73 -35.52
CA MET A 346 14.35 -2.90 -34.08
C MET A 346 13.21 -2.02 -33.59
N ALA A 347 13.08 -0.78 -34.09
CA ALA A 347 11.95 0.08 -33.75
C ALA A 347 10.64 -0.48 -34.32
N ALA A 348 10.66 -0.94 -35.57
CA ALA A 348 9.49 -1.59 -36.19
C ALA A 348 8.99 -2.82 -35.42
N SER A 349 9.92 -3.66 -34.95
CA SER A 349 9.60 -4.90 -34.21
C SER A 349 8.95 -4.66 -32.86
N GLY A 350 9.14 -3.50 -32.25
CA GLY A 350 8.54 -3.11 -30.96
C GLY A 350 7.14 -2.52 -31.07
N ILE A 351 6.63 -2.27 -32.29
CA ILE A 351 5.27 -1.75 -32.48
C ILE A 351 4.25 -2.89 -32.40
N ARG A 352 3.20 -2.72 -31.61
CA ARG A 352 2.20 -3.74 -31.33
C ARG A 352 1.39 -4.15 -32.56
N LYS A 353 1.47 -5.43 -32.92
CA LYS A 353 0.78 -5.96 -34.11
C LYS A 353 -0.73 -5.83 -34.00
N GLY A 354 -1.34 -6.14 -32.84
CA GLY A 354 -2.78 -6.02 -32.63
C GLY A 354 -3.30 -4.59 -32.84
N ALA A 355 -2.54 -3.57 -32.41
CA ALA A 355 -2.88 -2.18 -32.65
C ALA A 355 -2.78 -1.81 -34.15
N LEU A 356 -1.77 -2.31 -34.83
CA LEU A 356 -1.61 -2.10 -36.28
C LEU A 356 -2.75 -2.73 -37.08
N GLU A 357 -3.13 -3.97 -36.75
CA GLU A 357 -4.24 -4.69 -37.40
C GLU A 357 -5.58 -3.96 -37.14
N ARG A 358 -5.86 -3.57 -35.90
CA ARG A 358 -7.07 -2.85 -35.50
C ARG A 358 -7.26 -1.54 -36.25
N LEU A 359 -6.17 -0.80 -36.50
CA LEU A 359 -6.19 0.50 -37.16
C LEU A 359 -5.89 0.43 -38.66
N GLY A 360 -5.61 -0.75 -39.19
CA GLY A 360 -5.25 -0.96 -40.60
C GLY A 360 -3.99 -0.24 -41.05
N ILE A 361 -2.94 -0.31 -40.20
CA ILE A 361 -1.67 0.42 -40.37
C ILE A 361 -0.58 -0.54 -40.82
N THR A 362 0.28 -0.09 -41.74
CA THR A 362 1.48 -0.80 -42.20
C THR A 362 2.74 -0.14 -41.62
N VAL A 363 3.67 -0.95 -41.12
CA VAL A 363 4.99 -0.47 -40.71
C VAL A 363 6.01 -0.80 -41.79
N LYS A 364 6.81 0.19 -42.22
CA LYS A 364 7.87 0.07 -43.22
C LYS A 364 9.23 0.46 -42.62
N CYS A 365 10.24 -0.31 -42.95
CA CYS A 365 11.64 0.01 -42.66
C CYS A 365 12.47 -0.29 -43.91
N TYR A 366 13.08 0.75 -44.47
CA TYR A 366 13.85 0.62 -45.71
C TYR A 366 15.34 0.33 -45.50
N LEU A 367 15.79 0.11 -44.27
CA LEU A 367 17.19 -0.15 -43.94
C LEU A 367 17.76 -1.38 -44.67
N THR A 368 16.97 -2.40 -44.88
CA THR A 368 17.33 -3.67 -45.52
C THR A 368 16.91 -3.77 -47.01
N ASP A 369 16.30 -2.73 -47.56
CA ASP A 369 15.95 -2.68 -48.99
C ASP A 369 17.23 -2.60 -49.83
N GLU A 370 17.30 -3.43 -50.88
CA GLU A 370 18.48 -3.50 -51.76
C GLU A 370 18.80 -2.14 -52.43
N ARG A 371 17.74 -1.39 -52.77
CA ARG A 371 17.90 -0.03 -53.36
C ARG A 371 18.57 0.91 -52.39
N THR A 372 18.34 0.77 -51.09
CA THR A 372 18.98 1.60 -50.04
C THR A 372 20.49 1.43 -50.05
N ALA A 373 21.01 0.23 -50.22
CA ALA A 373 22.44 -0.04 -50.26
C ALA A 373 23.08 0.61 -51.48
N GLN A 374 22.44 0.59 -52.65
CA GLN A 374 22.93 1.24 -53.85
C GLN A 374 22.93 2.77 -53.73
N ILE A 375 21.79 3.35 -53.27
CA ILE A 375 21.70 4.83 -53.08
C ILE A 375 22.72 5.31 -52.05
N ALA A 376 22.94 4.57 -50.98
CA ALA A 376 23.94 4.93 -49.97
C ALA A 376 25.34 5.02 -50.54
N LYS A 377 25.71 4.05 -51.41
CA LYS A 377 27.00 4.01 -52.08
C LYS A 377 27.16 5.13 -53.12
N ASP A 378 26.14 5.31 -53.96
CA ASP A 378 26.20 6.28 -55.09
C ASP A 378 26.22 7.73 -54.61
N LYS A 379 25.61 8.01 -53.45
CA LYS A 379 25.50 9.36 -52.86
C LYS A 379 26.40 9.59 -51.66
N GLU A 380 27.25 8.64 -51.30
CA GLU A 380 28.16 8.67 -50.16
C GLU A 380 27.48 9.07 -48.84
N ILE A 381 26.31 8.49 -48.58
CA ILE A 381 25.46 8.71 -47.38
C ILE A 381 25.29 7.43 -46.61
N THR A 382 24.74 7.55 -45.36
CA THR A 382 24.44 6.39 -44.56
C THR A 382 23.24 5.61 -45.14
N ARG A 383 23.17 4.27 -44.87
CA ARG A 383 22.04 3.47 -45.30
C ARG A 383 20.71 3.98 -44.70
N THR A 384 20.74 4.48 -43.48
CA THR A 384 19.54 5.05 -42.82
C THR A 384 19.07 6.34 -43.51
N GLN A 385 19.99 7.22 -43.97
CA GLN A 385 19.63 8.38 -44.80
C GLN A 385 19.04 7.96 -46.14
N ALA A 386 19.67 7.01 -46.84
CA ALA A 386 19.17 6.50 -48.09
C ALA A 386 17.77 5.86 -47.95
N GLY A 387 17.53 5.10 -46.84
CA GLY A 387 16.23 4.53 -46.51
C GLY A 387 15.16 5.59 -46.29
N ILE A 388 15.47 6.72 -45.63
CA ILE A 388 14.52 7.82 -45.47
C ILE A 388 14.18 8.49 -46.80
N ARG A 389 15.15 8.63 -47.71
CA ARG A 389 14.86 9.15 -49.06
C ARG A 389 13.86 8.29 -49.80
N LEU A 390 14.05 6.98 -49.83
CA LEU A 390 13.10 6.03 -50.41
C LEU A 390 11.74 6.10 -49.71
N ALA A 391 11.74 6.12 -48.40
CA ALA A 391 10.50 6.18 -47.59
C ALA A 391 9.69 7.46 -47.91
N VAL A 392 10.35 8.58 -48.10
CA VAL A 392 9.68 9.87 -48.45
C VAL A 392 9.16 9.85 -49.89
N GLU A 393 9.86 9.18 -50.81
CA GLU A 393 9.38 9.00 -52.19
C GLU A 393 8.11 8.17 -52.27
N GLU A 394 7.97 7.11 -51.43
CA GLU A 394 6.85 6.20 -51.40
C GLU A 394 5.72 6.62 -50.46
N HIS A 395 6.07 7.25 -49.31
CA HIS A 395 5.17 7.60 -48.21
C HIS A 395 5.49 8.96 -47.62
N PRO A 396 5.33 10.07 -48.38
CA PRO A 396 5.75 11.41 -47.94
C PRO A 396 4.94 11.93 -46.73
N ASP A 397 3.77 11.37 -46.46
CA ASP A 397 2.79 11.72 -45.43
C ASP A 397 2.71 10.72 -44.27
N ALA A 398 3.67 9.80 -44.18
CA ALA A 398 3.73 8.81 -43.08
C ALA A 398 4.00 9.46 -41.71
N LEU A 399 3.75 8.69 -40.61
CA LEU A 399 4.39 8.94 -39.33
C LEU A 399 5.81 8.42 -39.36
N PHE A 400 6.81 9.29 -39.19
CA PHE A 400 8.23 8.92 -39.16
C PHE A 400 8.71 8.73 -37.70
N VAL A 401 9.35 7.60 -37.44
CA VAL A 401 9.77 7.16 -36.10
C VAL A 401 11.28 6.89 -36.09
N PHE A 402 12.01 7.63 -35.30
CA PHE A 402 13.47 7.55 -35.18
C PHE A 402 13.88 7.08 -33.79
N GLY A 403 14.50 5.90 -33.70
CA GLY A 403 14.97 5.32 -32.46
C GLY A 403 16.49 5.19 -32.36
N ASN A 404 17.21 5.19 -33.50
CA ASN A 404 18.63 4.90 -33.48
C ASN A 404 19.48 5.87 -34.32
N ALA A 405 19.02 6.33 -35.48
CA ALA A 405 19.85 7.01 -36.48
C ALA A 405 19.62 8.53 -36.52
N PRO A 406 20.47 9.36 -35.86
CA PRO A 406 20.40 10.81 -35.94
C PRO A 406 20.52 11.34 -37.40
N THR A 407 21.34 10.71 -38.20
CA THR A 407 21.54 11.08 -39.62
C THR A 407 20.29 10.91 -40.46
N ALA A 408 19.48 9.88 -40.16
CA ALA A 408 18.18 9.65 -40.80
C ALA A 408 17.16 10.77 -40.45
N LEU A 409 17.12 11.20 -39.20
CA LEU A 409 16.28 12.29 -38.74
C LEU A 409 16.70 13.63 -39.38
N MET A 410 18.01 13.91 -39.48
CA MET A 410 18.55 15.09 -40.18
C MET A 410 18.16 15.08 -41.65
N GLU A 411 18.23 13.93 -42.32
CA GLU A 411 17.82 13.77 -43.71
C GLU A 411 16.33 14.11 -43.91
N LEU A 412 15.45 13.58 -43.02
CA LEU A 412 14.03 13.95 -43.07
C LEU A 412 13.84 15.47 -42.94
N CYS A 413 14.50 16.11 -42.00
CA CYS A 413 14.44 17.57 -41.84
C CYS A 413 14.83 18.33 -43.09
N GLU A 414 15.89 17.90 -43.81
CA GLU A 414 16.30 18.49 -45.07
C GLU A 414 15.27 18.27 -46.19
N LEU A 415 14.62 17.11 -46.23
CA LEU A 415 13.56 16.81 -47.21
C LEU A 415 12.31 17.64 -46.92
N ILE A 416 11.93 17.87 -45.68
CA ILE A 416 10.84 18.77 -45.29
C ILE A 416 11.14 20.21 -45.75
N ARG A 417 12.32 20.73 -45.45
CA ARG A 417 12.76 22.07 -45.85
C ARG A 417 12.73 22.30 -47.39
N LYS A 418 12.96 21.21 -48.14
CA LYS A 418 12.93 21.22 -49.61
C LYS A 418 11.51 21.00 -50.17
N GLY A 419 10.49 20.90 -49.33
CA GLY A 419 9.10 20.63 -49.73
C GLY A 419 8.88 19.25 -50.36
N LYS A 420 9.78 18.28 -50.06
CA LYS A 420 9.67 16.91 -50.57
C LYS A 420 9.02 15.93 -49.62
N ALA A 421 8.93 16.26 -48.35
CA ALA A 421 8.30 15.47 -47.32
C ALA A 421 7.28 16.31 -46.57
N HIS A 422 6.10 15.70 -46.28
CA HIS A 422 5.00 16.32 -45.54
C HIS A 422 4.50 15.35 -44.48
N PRO A 423 5.39 14.94 -43.50
CA PRO A 423 5.06 13.88 -42.55
C PRO A 423 3.83 14.22 -41.73
N ALA A 424 2.96 13.25 -41.52
CA ALA A 424 1.78 13.39 -40.64
C ALA A 424 2.20 13.63 -39.16
N GLY A 425 3.42 13.24 -38.81
CA GLY A 425 4.05 13.48 -37.51
C GLY A 425 5.46 12.89 -37.43
N VAL A 426 6.18 13.24 -36.38
CA VAL A 426 7.56 12.77 -36.14
C VAL A 426 7.72 12.33 -34.68
N ILE A 427 8.25 11.10 -34.45
CA ILE A 427 8.76 10.66 -33.16
C ILE A 427 10.31 10.70 -33.23
N ALA A 428 10.93 11.61 -32.49
CA ALA A 428 12.36 11.85 -32.49
C ALA A 428 13.01 11.36 -31.18
N ALA A 429 13.38 10.09 -31.14
CA ALA A 429 14.02 9.44 -30.00
C ALA A 429 15.35 8.75 -30.36
N PRO A 430 16.18 9.25 -31.31
CA PRO A 430 17.49 8.63 -31.54
C PRO A 430 18.36 8.70 -30.27
N VAL A 431 19.18 7.68 -30.04
CA VAL A 431 20.13 7.60 -28.93
C VAL A 431 21.57 7.72 -29.41
N GLY A 432 22.45 8.32 -28.63
CA GLY A 432 23.87 8.33 -28.90
C GLY A 432 24.59 9.63 -28.53
N PHE A 433 25.80 9.80 -29.07
CA PHE A 433 26.71 10.88 -28.67
C PHE A 433 27.12 11.84 -29.84
N VAL A 434 26.88 11.41 -31.07
CA VAL A 434 27.26 12.20 -32.28
C VAL A 434 25.99 12.65 -33.00
N HIS A 435 25.82 13.93 -33.19
CA HIS A 435 24.68 14.57 -33.86
C HIS A 435 23.28 14.28 -33.29
N VAL A 436 23.16 13.62 -32.14
CA VAL A 436 21.87 13.24 -31.57
C VAL A 436 21.07 14.44 -31.10
N ARG A 437 21.70 15.36 -30.36
CA ARG A 437 21.04 16.57 -29.88
C ARG A 437 20.67 17.50 -31.03
N GLU A 438 21.57 17.67 -31.94
CA GLU A 438 21.41 18.53 -33.15
C GLU A 438 20.23 18.03 -33.99
N SER A 439 20.16 16.74 -34.28
CA SER A 439 19.07 16.13 -35.07
C SER A 439 17.70 16.39 -34.45
N LYS A 440 17.58 16.28 -33.11
CA LYS A 440 16.34 16.56 -32.38
C LYS A 440 15.96 18.05 -32.39
N HIS A 441 16.93 18.92 -32.29
CA HIS A 441 16.69 20.37 -32.42
C HIS A 441 16.24 20.77 -33.82
N MET A 442 16.73 20.10 -34.89
CA MET A 442 16.31 20.38 -36.27
C MET A 442 14.83 20.13 -36.53
N VAL A 443 14.15 19.26 -35.73
CA VAL A 443 12.72 18.98 -35.90
C VAL A 443 11.84 20.07 -35.27
N LYS A 444 12.31 20.75 -34.24
CA LYS A 444 11.48 21.71 -33.45
C LYS A 444 10.88 22.86 -34.28
N PRO A 445 11.59 23.44 -35.26
CA PRO A 445 11.04 24.56 -36.04
C PRO A 445 9.84 24.23 -36.94
N PHE A 446 9.54 22.96 -37.19
CA PHE A 446 8.41 22.57 -38.04
C PHE A 446 7.11 22.56 -37.22
N THR A 447 6.52 23.73 -36.99
CA THR A 447 5.36 23.92 -36.10
C THR A 447 4.09 23.23 -36.58
N ASP A 448 3.97 22.99 -37.87
CA ASP A 448 2.79 22.38 -38.50
C ASP A 448 2.81 20.85 -38.45
N ILE A 449 3.92 20.25 -37.96
CA ILE A 449 4.10 18.80 -37.88
C ILE A 449 4.05 18.39 -36.42
N PRO A 450 3.02 17.63 -35.98
CA PRO A 450 2.96 17.10 -34.63
C PRO A 450 4.18 16.25 -34.29
N LYS A 451 4.82 16.52 -33.15
CA LYS A 451 6.03 15.80 -32.78
C LYS A 451 6.10 15.40 -31.32
N ILE A 452 6.80 14.27 -31.09
CA ILE A 452 7.19 13.77 -29.78
C ILE A 452 8.72 13.61 -29.80
N ILE A 453 9.39 14.22 -28.85
CA ILE A 453 10.87 14.26 -28.81
C ILE A 453 11.35 13.81 -27.43
N ILE A 454 12.31 12.88 -27.39
CA ILE A 454 13.10 12.62 -26.18
C ILE A 454 14.33 13.52 -26.26
N GLU A 455 14.38 14.57 -25.47
CA GLU A 455 15.46 15.54 -25.49
C GLU A 455 16.80 14.96 -25.04
N GLY A 456 17.88 15.65 -25.34
CA GLY A 456 19.22 15.24 -24.93
C GLY A 456 19.76 14.03 -25.71
N ARG A 457 20.56 13.20 -25.05
CA ARG A 457 21.23 12.02 -25.62
C ARG A 457 20.48 10.71 -25.43
N LYS A 458 19.53 10.67 -24.47
CA LYS A 458 18.70 9.49 -24.22
C LYS A 458 17.73 9.24 -25.37
N GLY A 459 17.29 8.00 -25.51
CA GLY A 459 16.43 7.54 -26.60
C GLY A 459 16.56 6.04 -26.78
N GLY A 460 16.32 5.58 -27.98
CA GLY A 460 16.48 4.17 -28.37
C GLY A 460 15.28 3.61 -29.10
N SER A 461 15.48 2.52 -29.83
CA SER A 461 14.44 1.86 -30.62
C SER A 461 13.25 1.41 -29.77
N ASN A 462 13.51 0.90 -28.56
CA ASN A 462 12.44 0.52 -27.62
C ASN A 462 11.58 1.72 -27.23
N LEU A 463 12.22 2.86 -26.91
CA LEU A 463 11.51 4.06 -26.49
C LEU A 463 10.70 4.67 -27.65
N ALA A 464 11.27 4.68 -28.87
CA ALA A 464 10.58 5.11 -30.07
C ALA A 464 9.34 4.22 -30.37
N ALA A 465 9.47 2.91 -30.28
CA ALA A 465 8.36 1.97 -30.44
C ALA A 465 7.30 2.15 -29.33
N THR A 466 7.72 2.35 -28.10
CA THR A 466 6.83 2.59 -26.96
C THR A 466 6.02 3.87 -27.11
N LEU A 467 6.63 4.97 -27.56
CA LEU A 467 5.91 6.22 -27.84
C LEU A 467 4.93 6.06 -29.02
N THR A 468 5.28 5.26 -30.02
CA THR A 468 4.36 4.87 -31.10
C THR A 468 3.17 4.09 -30.54
N ASN A 469 3.42 3.10 -29.69
CA ASN A 469 2.36 2.32 -29.02
C ASN A 469 1.45 3.20 -28.16
N ALA A 470 2.00 4.21 -27.47
CA ALA A 470 1.22 5.17 -26.72
C ALA A 470 0.23 5.94 -27.60
N ILE A 471 0.64 6.34 -28.80
CA ILE A 471 -0.27 6.98 -29.77
C ILE A 471 -1.36 5.99 -30.21
N LEU A 472 -0.97 4.76 -30.61
CA LEU A 472 -1.90 3.76 -31.16
C LEU A 472 -2.93 3.24 -30.15
N THR A 473 -2.69 3.44 -28.84
CA THR A 473 -3.56 3.03 -27.73
C THR A 473 -4.10 4.20 -26.92
N PHE A 474 -4.13 5.39 -27.47
CA PHE A 474 -4.52 6.60 -26.74
C PHE A 474 -5.96 6.58 -26.21
N ASP A 475 -6.87 5.84 -26.83
CA ASP A 475 -8.24 5.63 -26.35
C ASP A 475 -8.30 4.92 -24.99
N ASP A 476 -7.25 4.27 -24.56
CA ASP A 476 -7.12 3.63 -23.24
C ASP A 476 -6.62 4.58 -22.14
N ALA A 477 -6.16 5.78 -22.53
CA ALA A 477 -5.51 6.72 -21.61
C ALA A 477 -6.44 7.22 -20.50
N ALA A 478 -7.69 7.56 -20.82
CA ALA A 478 -8.65 8.10 -19.85
C ALA A 478 -8.98 7.12 -18.71
N GLY A 479 -8.92 5.82 -18.98
CA GLY A 479 -9.16 4.76 -18.00
C GLY A 479 -7.90 4.20 -17.35
N LEU A 480 -6.70 4.71 -17.71
CA LEU A 480 -5.41 4.11 -17.32
C LEU A 480 -5.38 2.59 -17.53
N LYS A 481 -5.82 2.12 -18.71
CA LYS A 481 -5.92 0.69 -19.08
C LYS A 481 -4.89 0.31 -20.15
N PRO A 482 -3.57 0.38 -19.89
CA PRO A 482 -2.57 -0.03 -20.86
C PRO A 482 -2.66 -1.53 -21.15
N GLY A 483 -2.17 -1.94 -22.31
CA GLY A 483 -1.97 -3.38 -22.59
C GLY A 483 -3.10 -4.07 -23.34
N ARG A 484 -4.07 -3.34 -23.93
CA ARG A 484 -5.16 -3.93 -24.72
C ARG A 484 -4.67 -4.87 -25.84
N ASP A 485 -3.55 -4.56 -26.45
CA ASP A 485 -3.03 -5.24 -27.62
C ASP A 485 -1.68 -5.97 -27.31
N VAL A 486 -1.51 -6.42 -26.05
CA VAL A 486 -0.32 -7.17 -25.61
C VAL A 486 -0.52 -8.66 -25.73
#